data_39e0bd28c5acc72ca0499afabeedfbea
#
_entry.id   39e0bd28c5acc72ca0499afabeedfbea
#
_cell.length_a   1.000
_cell.length_b   1.000
_cell.length_c   1.000
_cell.angle_alpha   90.00
_cell.angle_beta   90.00
_cell.angle_gamma   90.00
#
_symmetry.space_group_name_H-M   'P 1'
#
loop_
_entity.id
_entity.type
_entity.pdbx_description
1 polymer ?
#
loop_
_entity_poly.entity_id
_entity_poly.type
_entity_poly.pdbx_seq_one_letter_code
_entity_poly.pdbx_strand_id
1 'polypeptide(L)'
;MALTTYVKGRAYDWSHAIGRASANGTGFNYPQTMCLGNDGDVYVANRGNENNFGMRVNHIKVGGPGEEELLAEFATYGEKDENCVWPFGVAVGKNGDVYVTDEWKSTVSVFDAKGKFVRKWGTPGNGPGELKGPAGIVCEASGNLIVVDSGNNRLQVFTPEGKLVSQCGKAGSGEGEFNKPWGIALDKDGNIYVADWKNHRVQKLSPTGKFLMSIGRYGKVPVASNAFAVTYLGPFISSVPDAERAPAGILNHPTGVAVDPDGDIYVADWGNHRLCIFDKDGKALTHLVGDAQVMSKWGQQSIDANPDMMKAYRRVQNLEQLWRFCFPTAVVFNPKTDQIIVADSQRNRLQIYKKMRDYVDFQANL
;
A
#
# COMPACT_ATOMS: atom_id res chain seq x y z
N MET A 1 -13.86 -8.13 -20.93
CA MET A 1 -12.63 -8.13 -21.74
C MET A 1 -11.50 -7.99 -20.73
N ALA A 2 -10.55 -8.93 -20.67
CA ALA A 2 -9.41 -8.79 -19.75
C ALA A 2 -8.58 -7.61 -20.23
N LEU A 3 -8.24 -6.69 -19.31
CA LEU A 3 -7.36 -5.56 -19.60
C LEU A 3 -5.96 -5.99 -19.27
N THR A 4 -5.15 -6.21 -20.29
CA THR A 4 -3.77 -6.67 -20.17
C THR A 4 -2.82 -5.55 -20.56
N THR A 5 -1.89 -5.22 -19.68
CA THR A 5 -0.80 -4.29 -19.96
C THR A 5 0.47 -5.08 -20.28
N TYR A 6 1.07 -4.83 -21.45
CA TYR A 6 2.27 -5.50 -21.92
C TYR A 6 3.47 -4.56 -21.90
N VAL A 7 4.60 -5.03 -21.41
CA VAL A 7 5.88 -4.31 -21.52
C VAL A 7 7.07 -5.25 -21.41
N LYS A 8 7.96 -5.24 -22.39
CA LYS A 8 9.27 -5.92 -22.36
C LYS A 8 9.23 -7.34 -21.80
N GLY A 9 8.38 -8.21 -22.35
CA GLY A 9 8.24 -9.61 -21.96
C GLY A 9 7.50 -9.83 -20.63
N ARG A 10 6.76 -8.82 -20.14
CA ARG A 10 5.89 -8.90 -18.98
C ARG A 10 4.47 -8.57 -19.35
N ALA A 11 3.51 -9.24 -18.74
CA ALA A 11 2.11 -8.94 -18.87
C ALA A 11 1.44 -8.85 -17.50
N TYR A 12 0.52 -7.91 -17.35
CA TYR A 12 -0.22 -7.65 -16.13
C TYR A 12 -1.70 -7.61 -16.46
N ASP A 13 -2.45 -8.58 -15.98
CA ASP A 13 -3.89 -8.68 -16.19
C ASP A 13 -4.63 -8.10 -14.97
N TRP A 14 -5.59 -7.20 -15.21
CA TRP A 14 -6.53 -6.87 -14.16
C TRP A 14 -7.42 -8.07 -13.85
N SER A 15 -7.53 -8.43 -12.57
CA SER A 15 -8.31 -9.59 -12.12
C SER A 15 -9.67 -9.16 -11.56
N HIS A 16 -9.65 -8.45 -10.45
CA HIS A 16 -10.87 -8.03 -9.75
C HIS A 16 -10.58 -6.91 -8.74
N ALA A 17 -11.63 -6.41 -8.11
CA ALA A 17 -11.54 -5.50 -6.98
C ALA A 17 -12.21 -6.12 -5.75
N ILE A 18 -11.70 -5.75 -4.56
CA ILE A 18 -12.25 -6.13 -3.27
C ILE A 18 -12.55 -4.87 -2.48
N GLY A 19 -13.66 -4.82 -1.79
CA GLY A 19 -13.94 -3.77 -0.81
C GLY A 19 -15.14 -2.90 -1.15
N ARG A 20 -15.48 -2.10 -0.18
CA ARG A 20 -16.47 -1.03 -0.16
C ARG A 20 -16.11 -0.09 0.97
N ALA A 21 -16.66 1.11 0.99
CA ALA A 21 -16.55 2.00 2.14
C ALA A 21 -17.31 1.40 3.34
N SER A 22 -16.61 1.18 4.44
CA SER A 22 -17.23 0.66 5.67
C SER A 22 -16.44 1.09 6.90
N ALA A 23 -17.13 1.49 7.95
CA ALA A 23 -16.53 1.83 9.22
C ALA A 23 -16.20 0.60 10.09
N ASN A 24 -16.83 -0.53 9.81
CA ASN A 24 -16.64 -1.81 10.50
C ASN A 24 -17.03 -2.97 9.59
N GLY A 25 -16.64 -4.18 9.94
CA GLY A 25 -16.97 -5.39 9.20
C GLY A 25 -16.38 -5.40 7.79
N THR A 26 -17.12 -5.99 6.85
CA THR A 26 -16.67 -6.16 5.46
C THR A 26 -16.52 -4.81 4.76
N GLY A 27 -15.31 -4.51 4.28
CA GLY A 27 -14.95 -3.27 3.59
C GLY A 27 -13.79 -2.54 4.26
N PHE A 28 -13.46 -1.37 3.76
CA PHE A 28 -12.31 -0.57 4.19
C PHE A 28 -12.72 0.87 4.49
N ASN A 29 -11.88 1.56 5.24
CA ASN A 29 -12.02 2.99 5.46
C ASN A 29 -10.62 3.64 5.36
N TYR A 30 -10.30 4.17 4.18
CA TYR A 30 -8.99 4.70 3.83
C TYR A 30 -7.87 3.67 4.10
N PRO A 31 -7.83 2.51 3.39
CA PRO A 31 -6.76 1.54 3.51
C PRO A 31 -5.42 2.23 3.25
N GLN A 32 -4.50 2.13 4.23
CA GLN A 32 -3.25 2.87 4.25
C GLN A 32 -2.07 2.00 3.86
N THR A 33 -1.89 0.88 4.52
CA THR A 33 -0.85 -0.10 4.20
C THR A 33 -1.38 -1.52 4.28
N MET A 34 -0.60 -2.44 3.75
CA MET A 34 -0.92 -3.86 3.72
C MET A 34 0.34 -4.70 3.89
N CYS A 35 0.17 -5.90 4.42
CA CYS A 35 1.19 -6.95 4.32
C CYS A 35 0.52 -8.30 4.02
N LEU A 36 1.32 -9.23 3.49
CA LEU A 36 0.91 -10.62 3.34
C LEU A 36 1.01 -11.34 4.68
N GLY A 37 0.02 -12.17 4.95
CA GLY A 37 0.08 -13.18 5.98
C GLY A 37 0.82 -14.45 5.48
N ASN A 38 1.04 -15.38 6.40
CA ASN A 38 1.81 -16.60 6.11
C ASN A 38 1.12 -17.51 5.09
N ASP A 39 -0.22 -17.48 5.03
CA ASP A 39 -1.04 -18.31 4.13
C ASP A 39 -1.40 -17.61 2.81
N GLY A 40 -0.89 -16.38 2.60
CA GLY A 40 -1.17 -15.57 1.41
C GLY A 40 -2.45 -14.73 1.52
N ASP A 41 -3.05 -14.71 2.69
CA ASP A 41 -4.03 -13.73 3.15
C ASP A 41 -3.40 -12.34 3.31
N VAL A 42 -4.20 -11.33 3.58
CA VAL A 42 -3.72 -9.94 3.64
C VAL A 42 -4.23 -9.25 4.90
N TYR A 43 -3.32 -8.58 5.59
CA TYR A 43 -3.66 -7.64 6.66
C TYR A 43 -3.66 -6.23 6.08
N VAL A 44 -4.75 -5.48 6.32
CA VAL A 44 -4.96 -4.12 5.80
C VAL A 44 -5.14 -3.15 6.97
N ALA A 45 -4.23 -2.23 7.13
CA ALA A 45 -4.38 -1.14 8.09
C ALA A 45 -5.24 -0.03 7.49
N ASN A 46 -6.34 0.32 8.15
CA ASN A 46 -7.24 1.38 7.75
C ASN A 46 -7.01 2.62 8.62
N ARG A 47 -6.75 3.75 7.97
CA ARG A 47 -6.53 5.02 8.67
C ARG A 47 -7.81 5.63 9.23
N GLY A 48 -8.96 5.25 8.71
CA GLY A 48 -10.23 5.86 9.04
C GLY A 48 -10.37 7.28 8.49
N ASN A 49 -11.44 7.95 8.87
CA ASN A 49 -11.70 9.34 8.49
C ASN A 49 -11.40 10.32 9.66
N GLU A 50 -11.46 11.62 9.38
CA GLU A 50 -11.20 12.70 10.35
C GLU A 50 -12.11 12.69 11.57
N ASN A 51 -13.26 12.01 11.51
CA ASN A 51 -14.20 11.86 12.62
C ASN A 51 -13.92 10.63 13.48
N ASN A 52 -12.72 10.02 13.36
CA ASN A 52 -12.28 8.86 14.12
C ASN A 52 -13.12 7.59 13.90
N PHE A 53 -13.66 7.41 12.69
CA PHE A 53 -14.38 6.21 12.31
C PHE A 53 -13.56 5.33 11.38
N GLY A 54 -13.61 4.03 11.64
CA GLY A 54 -13.10 3.00 10.74
C GLY A 54 -11.60 2.73 10.84
N MET A 55 -10.89 3.28 11.85
CA MET A 55 -9.53 2.87 12.18
C MET A 55 -9.55 1.44 12.66
N ARG A 56 -8.80 0.58 12.00
CA ARG A 56 -8.67 -0.83 12.34
C ARG A 56 -7.67 -1.54 11.44
N VAL A 57 -7.37 -2.78 11.78
CA VAL A 57 -6.75 -3.74 10.87
C VAL A 57 -7.78 -4.76 10.45
N ASN A 58 -7.95 -4.95 9.15
CA ASN A 58 -8.71 -6.07 8.59
C ASN A 58 -7.75 -7.18 8.21
N HIS A 59 -8.04 -8.41 8.60
CA HIS A 59 -7.43 -9.63 8.11
C HIS A 59 -8.39 -10.26 7.09
N ILE A 60 -7.95 -10.42 5.85
CA ILE A 60 -8.80 -10.85 4.74
C ILE A 60 -8.17 -11.96 3.92
N LYS A 61 -8.99 -12.84 3.42
CA LYS A 61 -8.66 -13.69 2.28
C LYS A 61 -8.97 -12.94 0.99
N VAL A 62 -8.02 -12.89 0.06
CA VAL A 62 -8.20 -12.23 -1.23
C VAL A 62 -8.93 -13.14 -2.22
N GLY A 63 -8.41 -14.35 -2.45
CA GLY A 63 -9.01 -15.33 -3.37
C GLY A 63 -9.06 -14.87 -4.82
N GLY A 64 -10.00 -15.45 -5.57
CA GLY A 64 -10.42 -15.04 -6.90
C GLY A 64 -11.60 -14.05 -6.86
N PRO A 65 -12.14 -13.67 -8.04
CA PRO A 65 -13.31 -12.77 -8.12
C PRO A 65 -14.51 -13.31 -7.32
N GLY A 66 -14.96 -12.55 -6.30
CA GLY A 66 -16.09 -12.92 -5.45
C GLY A 66 -15.78 -13.93 -4.34
N GLU A 67 -14.52 -14.29 -4.16
CA GLU A 67 -14.08 -15.25 -3.11
C GLU A 67 -13.50 -14.52 -1.89
N GLU A 68 -13.52 -13.20 -1.88
CA GLU A 68 -13.02 -12.42 -0.75
C GLU A 68 -13.80 -12.70 0.54
N GLU A 69 -13.08 -12.80 1.66
CA GLU A 69 -13.63 -13.08 2.98
C GLU A 69 -12.94 -12.23 4.04
N LEU A 70 -13.73 -11.69 4.98
CA LEU A 70 -13.20 -11.05 6.19
C LEU A 70 -12.96 -12.14 7.24
N LEU A 71 -11.70 -12.35 7.61
CA LEU A 71 -11.27 -13.36 8.59
C LEU A 71 -11.28 -12.81 10.00
N ALA A 72 -10.79 -11.56 10.19
CA ALA A 72 -10.78 -10.90 11.49
C ALA A 72 -10.76 -9.37 11.34
N GLU A 73 -11.13 -8.69 12.42
CA GLU A 73 -11.03 -7.25 12.58
C GLU A 73 -10.51 -6.94 14.00
N PHE A 74 -9.46 -6.11 14.12
CA PHE A 74 -8.84 -5.79 15.39
C PHE A 74 -8.12 -4.43 15.33
N ALA A 75 -7.42 -4.04 16.41
CA ALA A 75 -6.73 -2.74 16.53
C ALA A 75 -7.67 -1.57 16.19
N THR A 76 -8.91 -1.64 16.66
CA THR A 76 -9.92 -0.62 16.43
C THR A 76 -9.58 0.70 17.13
N TYR A 77 -10.26 1.80 16.77
CA TYR A 77 -10.02 3.11 17.37
C TYR A 77 -10.15 3.11 18.90
N GLY A 78 -9.20 3.76 19.56
CA GLY A 78 -9.23 3.97 21.01
C GLY A 78 -7.85 4.23 21.63
N GLU A 79 -7.88 4.64 22.91
CA GLU A 79 -6.69 5.02 23.68
C GLU A 79 -6.02 3.84 24.41
N LYS A 80 -6.74 2.73 24.62
CA LYS A 80 -6.18 1.54 25.28
C LYS A 80 -5.05 0.93 24.48
N ASP A 81 -4.28 0.04 25.10
CA ASP A 81 -3.12 -0.60 24.48
C ASP A 81 -3.48 -1.49 23.30
N GLU A 82 -4.63 -2.17 23.36
CA GLU A 82 -5.15 -2.99 22.28
C GLU A 82 -5.75 -2.20 21.10
N ASN A 83 -5.92 -0.87 21.26
CA ASN A 83 -6.50 0.00 20.26
C ASN A 83 -5.44 0.83 19.53
N CYS A 84 -5.77 1.33 18.36
CA CYS A 84 -4.98 2.28 17.59
C CYS A 84 -5.72 3.60 17.44
N VAL A 85 -4.96 4.70 17.34
CA VAL A 85 -5.50 6.03 16.98
C VAL A 85 -5.27 6.30 15.52
N TRP A 86 -4.03 6.15 15.05
CA TRP A 86 -3.69 6.27 13.62
C TRP A 86 -2.83 5.08 13.18
N PRO A 87 -3.44 3.90 12.96
CA PRO A 87 -2.71 2.75 12.44
C PRO A 87 -2.15 3.08 11.06
N PHE A 88 -0.88 2.80 10.87
CA PHE A 88 -0.20 3.04 9.60
C PHE A 88 0.37 1.76 9.02
N GLY A 89 1.51 1.28 9.51
CA GLY A 89 2.19 0.09 9.02
C GLY A 89 1.64 -1.18 9.64
N VAL A 90 1.64 -2.25 8.87
CA VAL A 90 1.33 -3.60 9.36
C VAL A 90 2.36 -4.59 8.81
N ALA A 91 2.85 -5.51 9.65
CA ALA A 91 3.74 -6.59 9.27
C ALA A 91 3.42 -7.87 10.04
N VAL A 92 3.69 -9.02 9.44
CA VAL A 92 3.59 -10.33 10.08
C VAL A 92 4.98 -10.85 10.40
N GLY A 93 5.21 -11.19 11.66
CA GLY A 93 6.42 -11.80 12.12
C GLY A 93 6.51 -13.28 11.81
N LYS A 94 7.69 -13.87 11.95
CA LYS A 94 7.92 -15.30 11.70
C LYS A 94 7.08 -16.24 12.57
N ASN A 95 6.74 -15.80 13.78
CA ASN A 95 5.90 -16.52 14.73
C ASN A 95 4.39 -16.35 14.46
N GLY A 96 4.02 -15.57 13.43
CA GLY A 96 2.63 -15.24 13.11
C GLY A 96 2.08 -14.03 13.88
N ASP A 97 2.85 -13.39 14.76
CA ASP A 97 2.44 -12.14 15.40
C ASP A 97 2.28 -11.02 14.35
N VAL A 98 1.29 -10.19 14.55
CA VAL A 98 0.98 -9.04 13.69
C VAL A 98 1.39 -7.76 14.41
N TYR A 99 2.29 -7.01 13.79
CA TYR A 99 2.83 -5.75 14.29
C TYR A 99 2.16 -4.59 13.59
N VAL A 100 1.63 -3.64 14.36
CA VAL A 100 0.92 -2.46 13.84
C VAL A 100 1.56 -1.20 14.39
N THR A 101 2.09 -0.35 13.51
CA THR A 101 2.59 0.97 13.91
C THR A 101 1.43 1.94 14.10
N ASP A 102 1.49 2.75 15.15
CA ASP A 102 0.56 3.85 15.40
C ASP A 102 1.30 5.19 15.28
N GLU A 103 1.01 5.94 14.23
CA GLU A 103 1.65 7.23 13.96
C GLU A 103 1.40 8.24 15.07
N TRP A 104 0.20 8.28 15.64
CA TRP A 104 -0.18 9.21 16.71
C TRP A 104 0.45 8.84 18.05
N LYS A 105 0.30 7.57 18.45
CA LYS A 105 0.86 7.08 19.73
C LYS A 105 2.38 6.94 19.69
N SER A 106 2.99 6.94 18.50
CA SER A 106 4.43 6.65 18.30
C SER A 106 4.84 5.31 18.91
N THR A 107 4.04 4.28 18.70
CA THR A 107 4.23 2.94 19.26
C THR A 107 4.02 1.86 18.21
N VAL A 108 4.37 0.62 18.56
CA VAL A 108 4.05 -0.59 17.82
C VAL A 108 3.23 -1.50 18.72
N SER A 109 1.99 -1.79 18.33
CA SER A 109 1.13 -2.76 18.99
C SER A 109 1.30 -4.13 18.34
N VAL A 110 1.28 -5.20 19.14
CA VAL A 110 1.49 -6.58 18.69
C VAL A 110 0.26 -7.40 19.02
N PHE A 111 -0.24 -8.09 18.02
CA PHE A 111 -1.40 -8.96 18.10
C PHE A 111 -1.01 -10.39 17.67
N ASP A 112 -1.71 -11.40 18.13
CA ASP A 112 -1.58 -12.73 17.56
C ASP A 112 -2.31 -12.84 16.19
N ALA A 113 -2.14 -13.96 15.50
CA ALA A 113 -2.77 -14.19 14.19
C ALA A 113 -4.30 -14.10 14.19
N LYS A 114 -4.93 -14.18 15.37
CA LYS A 114 -6.39 -14.05 15.55
C LYS A 114 -6.82 -12.62 15.89
N GLY A 115 -5.86 -11.68 15.97
CA GLY A 115 -6.12 -10.29 16.31
C GLY A 115 -6.26 -10.01 17.80
N LYS A 116 -5.89 -10.95 18.69
CA LYS A 116 -5.85 -10.72 20.13
C LYS A 116 -4.58 -9.94 20.48
N PHE A 117 -4.72 -8.86 21.25
CA PHE A 117 -3.60 -8.06 21.73
C PHE A 117 -2.64 -8.90 22.61
N VAL A 118 -1.36 -8.77 22.33
CA VAL A 118 -0.27 -9.47 23.03
C VAL A 118 0.54 -8.51 23.87
N ARG A 119 1.05 -7.43 23.26
CA ARG A 119 1.89 -6.41 23.89
C ARG A 119 2.02 -5.17 23.05
N LYS A 120 2.58 -4.13 23.61
CA LYS A 120 2.93 -2.87 22.94
C LYS A 120 4.35 -2.47 23.34
N TRP A 121 5.07 -1.85 22.41
CA TRP A 121 6.36 -1.24 22.65
C TRP A 121 6.54 0.04 21.82
N GLY A 122 7.62 0.77 22.07
CA GLY A 122 7.92 2.06 21.50
C GLY A 122 7.64 3.20 22.48
N THR A 123 8.54 4.18 22.45
CA THR A 123 8.48 5.39 23.29
C THR A 123 8.55 6.60 22.38
N PRO A 124 7.64 7.59 22.50
CA PRO A 124 7.71 8.82 21.72
C PRO A 124 9.01 9.60 21.98
N GLY A 125 9.72 9.99 20.91
CA GLY A 125 10.92 10.80 21.01
C GLY A 125 11.82 10.75 19.78
N ASN A 126 13.05 11.27 19.92
CA ASN A 126 14.04 11.38 18.84
C ASN A 126 15.31 10.57 19.11
N GLY A 127 15.49 10.05 20.32
CA GLY A 127 16.66 9.25 20.71
C GLY A 127 16.69 7.87 20.04
N PRO A 128 17.80 7.12 20.19
CA PRO A 128 17.89 5.73 19.74
C PRO A 128 16.82 4.87 20.43
N GLY A 129 16.04 4.11 19.63
CA GLY A 129 14.93 3.29 20.12
C GLY A 129 13.63 4.05 20.39
N GLU A 130 13.65 5.38 20.41
CA GLU A 130 12.44 6.21 20.45
C GLU A 130 11.86 6.39 19.04
N LEU A 131 10.56 6.62 18.95
CA LEU A 131 9.82 6.73 17.68
C LEU A 131 9.10 8.09 17.61
N LYS A 132 8.99 8.59 16.38
CA LYS A 132 8.17 9.78 16.08
C LYS A 132 7.35 9.56 14.81
N GLY A 133 6.05 9.35 14.98
CA GLY A 133 5.17 9.06 13.86
C GLY A 133 5.68 7.90 12.99
N PRO A 134 5.83 6.69 13.56
CA PRO A 134 6.28 5.52 12.80
C PRO A 134 5.28 5.21 11.69
N ALA A 135 5.81 4.93 10.50
CA ALA A 135 5.04 4.61 9.30
C ALA A 135 5.16 3.13 8.94
N GLY A 136 5.75 2.80 7.81
CA GLY A 136 5.91 1.42 7.35
C GLY A 136 6.72 0.55 8.32
N ILE A 137 6.43 -0.75 8.31
CA ILE A 137 7.13 -1.76 9.10
C ILE A 137 7.24 -3.03 8.26
N VAL A 138 8.35 -3.76 8.38
CA VAL A 138 8.56 -5.04 7.69
C VAL A 138 9.37 -5.97 8.57
N CYS A 139 9.12 -7.29 8.46
CA CYS A 139 9.87 -8.31 9.17
C CYS A 139 11.00 -8.85 8.28
N GLU A 140 12.24 -8.84 8.83
CA GLU A 140 13.40 -9.44 8.17
C GLU A 140 13.44 -10.96 8.25
N ALA A 141 14.28 -11.56 7.40
CA ALA A 141 14.57 -12.99 7.49
C ALA A 141 15.18 -13.43 8.84
N SER A 142 15.80 -12.53 9.57
CA SER A 142 16.28 -12.75 10.95
C SER A 142 15.14 -12.88 11.98
N GLY A 143 13.98 -12.31 11.67
CA GLY A 143 12.84 -12.12 12.59
C GLY A 143 12.80 -10.73 13.23
N ASN A 144 13.82 -9.90 13.02
CA ASN A 144 13.77 -8.49 13.44
C ASN A 144 12.79 -7.70 12.58
N LEU A 145 12.44 -6.53 13.07
CA LEU A 145 11.49 -5.61 12.43
C LEU A 145 12.20 -4.33 12.03
N ILE A 146 12.10 -3.93 10.78
CA ILE A 146 12.54 -2.60 10.33
C ILE A 146 11.34 -1.68 10.38
N VAL A 147 11.43 -0.62 11.17
CA VAL A 147 10.41 0.42 11.32
C VAL A 147 10.88 1.69 10.63
N VAL A 148 10.02 2.25 9.80
CA VAL A 148 10.21 3.59 9.23
C VAL A 148 9.81 4.61 10.28
N ASP A 149 10.78 5.22 10.93
CA ASP A 149 10.60 6.29 11.91
C ASP A 149 10.48 7.63 11.18
N SER A 150 9.33 7.82 10.54
CA SER A 150 9.07 8.84 9.53
C SER A 150 9.29 10.26 10.04
N GLY A 151 8.85 10.55 11.26
CA GLY A 151 9.01 11.87 11.87
C GLY A 151 10.45 12.21 12.20
N ASN A 152 11.33 11.20 12.34
CA ASN A 152 12.76 11.34 12.57
C ASN A 152 13.59 11.11 11.30
N ASN A 153 12.96 10.83 10.16
CA ASN A 153 13.62 10.63 8.86
C ASN A 153 14.70 9.54 8.89
N ARG A 154 14.41 8.40 9.53
CA ARG A 154 15.34 7.27 9.68
C ARG A 154 14.62 5.94 9.63
N LEU A 155 15.40 4.87 9.51
CA LEU A 155 14.98 3.49 9.75
C LEU A 155 15.57 3.01 11.07
N GLN A 156 14.80 2.26 11.83
CA GLN A 156 15.27 1.58 13.03
C GLN A 156 14.94 0.10 12.97
N VAL A 157 15.88 -0.75 13.35
CA VAL A 157 15.73 -2.21 13.43
C VAL A 157 15.51 -2.60 14.88
N PHE A 158 14.45 -3.34 15.16
CA PHE A 158 14.10 -3.80 16.50
C PHE A 158 13.96 -5.32 16.55
N THR A 159 14.22 -5.89 17.71
CA THR A 159 13.78 -7.28 17.98
C THR A 159 12.25 -7.34 18.05
N PRO A 160 11.64 -8.53 17.97
CA PRO A 160 10.19 -8.70 18.15
C PRO A 160 9.64 -8.09 19.46
N GLU A 161 10.47 -8.00 20.50
CA GLU A 161 10.11 -7.44 21.81
C GLU A 161 10.29 -5.91 21.88
N GLY A 162 10.75 -5.27 20.77
CA GLY A 162 10.94 -3.82 20.71
C GLY A 162 12.27 -3.31 21.21
N LYS A 163 13.30 -4.18 21.35
CA LYS A 163 14.65 -3.75 21.69
C LYS A 163 15.39 -3.29 20.43
N LEU A 164 15.96 -2.08 20.47
CA LEU A 164 16.74 -1.54 19.35
C LEU A 164 17.96 -2.40 19.04
N VAL A 165 18.14 -2.73 17.77
CA VAL A 165 19.30 -3.47 17.21
C VAL A 165 20.23 -2.52 16.47
N SER A 166 19.69 -1.72 15.54
CA SER A 166 20.45 -0.77 14.73
C SER A 166 19.56 0.33 14.17
N GLN A 167 20.18 1.35 13.58
CA GLN A 167 19.46 2.40 12.87
C GLN A 167 20.29 2.94 11.71
N CYS A 168 19.62 3.48 10.69
CA CYS A 168 20.26 4.16 9.57
C CYS A 168 19.37 5.28 9.01
N GLY A 169 19.98 6.19 8.25
CA GLY A 169 19.28 7.32 7.68
C GLY A 169 19.28 8.56 8.56
N LYS A 170 19.05 9.71 7.95
CA LYS A 170 18.89 11.02 8.56
C LYS A 170 18.08 11.93 7.64
N ALA A 171 17.67 13.08 8.13
CA ALA A 171 16.95 14.09 7.35
C ALA A 171 17.81 14.63 6.21
N GLY A 172 17.24 14.70 5.01
CA GLY A 172 17.89 15.27 3.83
C GLY A 172 17.36 14.71 2.51
N SER A 173 18.06 14.99 1.42
CA SER A 173 17.76 14.56 0.05
C SER A 173 18.88 13.80 -0.65
N GLY A 174 20.02 13.63 0.00
CA GLY A 174 21.17 12.87 -0.49
C GLY A 174 20.94 11.36 -0.46
N GLU A 175 21.98 10.60 -0.76
CA GLU A 175 22.00 9.14 -0.70
C GLU A 175 21.91 8.66 0.74
N GLY A 176 20.94 7.79 1.04
CA GLY A 176 20.68 7.33 2.40
C GLY A 176 20.07 8.38 3.34
N GLU A 177 19.74 9.57 2.85
CA GLU A 177 18.98 10.59 3.57
C GLU A 177 17.50 10.52 3.17
N PHE A 178 16.61 10.89 4.09
CA PHE A 178 15.16 10.78 3.89
C PHE A 178 14.43 12.08 4.23
N ASN A 179 13.27 12.25 3.61
CA ASN A 179 12.32 13.31 3.95
C ASN A 179 10.91 12.74 4.04
N LYS A 180 10.47 12.49 5.28
CA LYS A 180 9.17 11.83 5.57
C LYS A 180 9.03 10.50 4.81
N PRO A 181 9.92 9.52 5.01
CA PRO A 181 9.78 8.20 4.41
C PRO A 181 8.51 7.51 4.93
N TRP A 182 7.84 6.72 4.07
CA TRP A 182 6.56 6.05 4.41
C TRP A 182 6.62 4.54 4.26
N GLY A 183 6.44 4.04 3.03
CA GLY A 183 6.40 2.61 2.78
C GLY A 183 7.78 1.97 2.75
N ILE A 184 7.83 0.68 3.08
CA ILE A 184 9.05 -0.12 3.10
C ILE A 184 8.76 -1.52 2.57
N ALA A 185 9.71 -2.10 1.85
CA ALA A 185 9.69 -3.50 1.43
C ALA A 185 11.10 -4.08 1.43
N LEU A 186 11.18 -5.41 1.43
CA LEU A 186 12.42 -6.16 1.26
C LEU A 186 12.37 -6.98 -0.02
N ASP A 187 13.52 -7.10 -0.71
CA ASP A 187 13.69 -8.13 -1.73
C ASP A 187 14.18 -9.45 -1.10
N LYS A 188 14.31 -10.50 -1.93
CA LYS A 188 14.76 -11.83 -1.50
C LYS A 188 16.16 -11.84 -0.88
N ASP A 189 16.99 -10.86 -1.21
CA ASP A 189 18.36 -10.73 -0.74
C ASP A 189 18.44 -9.86 0.53
N GLY A 190 17.28 -9.41 1.04
CA GLY A 190 17.15 -8.55 2.22
C GLY A 190 17.48 -7.09 1.97
N ASN A 191 17.63 -6.66 0.70
CA ASN A 191 17.77 -5.24 0.42
C ASN A 191 16.47 -4.49 0.73
N ILE A 192 16.63 -3.29 1.26
CA ILE A 192 15.56 -2.47 1.81
C ILE A 192 15.15 -1.45 0.75
N TYR A 193 13.87 -1.39 0.41
CA TYR A 193 13.29 -0.38 -0.46
C TYR A 193 12.41 0.55 0.36
N VAL A 194 12.64 1.85 0.26
CA VAL A 194 11.94 2.88 1.05
C VAL A 194 11.31 3.91 0.15
N ALA A 195 10.01 4.12 0.28
CA ALA A 195 9.30 5.22 -0.35
C ALA A 195 9.62 6.52 0.39
N ASP A 196 10.49 7.33 -0.18
CA ASP A 196 10.99 8.60 0.36
C ASP A 196 10.06 9.73 -0.09
N TRP A 197 8.92 9.83 0.60
CA TRP A 197 7.69 10.52 0.19
C TRP A 197 7.91 11.96 -0.29
N LYS A 198 8.54 12.81 0.52
CA LYS A 198 8.79 14.22 0.17
C LYS A 198 9.96 14.43 -0.76
N ASN A 199 10.81 13.44 -0.96
CA ASN A 199 11.88 13.47 -1.96
C ASN A 199 11.43 12.86 -3.29
N HIS A 200 10.17 12.41 -3.41
CA HIS A 200 9.56 11.92 -4.65
C HIS A 200 10.35 10.78 -5.32
N ARG A 201 10.91 9.88 -4.53
CA ARG A 201 11.72 8.74 -5.00
C ARG A 201 11.50 7.51 -4.14
N VAL A 202 11.97 6.37 -4.64
CA VAL A 202 12.23 5.19 -3.80
C VAL A 202 13.73 5.00 -3.70
N GLN A 203 14.25 4.72 -2.52
CA GLN A 203 15.65 4.35 -2.32
C GLN A 203 15.78 2.87 -2.06
N LYS A 204 16.74 2.21 -2.72
CA LYS A 204 17.20 0.86 -2.40
C LYS A 204 18.45 0.97 -1.53
N LEU A 205 18.43 0.27 -0.40
CA LEU A 205 19.56 0.16 0.53
C LEU A 205 19.94 -1.31 0.68
N SER A 206 21.18 -1.59 1.06
CA SER A 206 21.62 -2.93 1.48
C SER A 206 20.93 -3.36 2.79
N PRO A 207 21.01 -4.63 3.20
CA PRO A 207 20.52 -5.08 4.50
C PRO A 207 21.14 -4.34 5.70
N THR A 208 22.31 -3.74 5.51
CA THR A 208 22.99 -2.93 6.54
C THR A 208 22.67 -1.43 6.47
N GLY A 209 21.73 -1.03 5.61
CA GLY A 209 21.31 0.36 5.45
C GLY A 209 22.21 1.22 4.54
N LYS A 210 23.19 0.63 3.82
CA LYS A 210 24.02 1.38 2.86
C LYS A 210 23.22 1.64 1.57
N PHE A 211 23.25 2.87 1.08
CA PHE A 211 22.63 3.26 -0.20
C PHE A 211 23.17 2.43 -1.38
N LEU A 212 22.28 1.96 -2.23
CA LEU A 212 22.57 1.21 -3.44
C LEU A 212 22.05 1.91 -4.70
N MET A 213 20.82 2.42 -4.68
CA MET A 213 20.17 2.99 -5.87
C MET A 213 19.03 3.94 -5.50
N SER A 214 18.80 4.95 -6.34
CA SER A 214 17.59 5.77 -6.33
C SER A 214 16.71 5.44 -7.52
N ILE A 215 15.40 5.29 -7.29
CA ILE A 215 14.41 4.88 -8.28
C ILE A 215 13.38 5.99 -8.41
N GLY A 216 13.09 6.38 -9.66
CA GLY A 216 12.17 7.46 -9.96
C GLY A 216 12.79 8.84 -9.78
N ARG A 217 12.09 9.83 -10.30
CA ARG A 217 12.39 11.26 -10.18
C ARG A 217 11.11 12.05 -10.04
N TYR A 218 11.17 13.21 -9.43
CA TYR A 218 10.01 14.07 -9.30
C TYR A 218 9.34 14.39 -10.64
N GLY A 219 8.03 14.26 -10.67
CA GLY A 219 7.21 14.71 -11.77
C GLY A 219 5.72 14.58 -11.46
N LYS A 220 4.93 15.54 -11.94
CA LYS A 220 3.47 15.51 -11.86
C LYS A 220 2.90 15.09 -13.20
N VAL A 221 1.88 14.27 -13.16
CA VAL A 221 1.03 14.00 -14.31
C VAL A 221 0.15 15.23 -14.55
N PRO A 222 0.07 15.77 -15.78
CA PRO A 222 -0.87 16.84 -16.08
C PRO A 222 -2.30 16.41 -15.73
N VAL A 223 -3.01 17.27 -15.02
CA VAL A 223 -4.43 17.09 -14.75
C VAL A 223 -5.18 17.71 -15.92
N ALA A 224 -6.14 16.99 -16.52
CA ALA A 224 -7.01 17.59 -17.53
C ALA A 224 -7.69 18.84 -16.95
N SER A 225 -7.74 19.92 -17.73
CA SER A 225 -8.14 21.27 -17.32
C SER A 225 -9.56 21.41 -16.70
N ASN A 226 -10.34 20.34 -16.67
CA ASN A 226 -11.67 20.26 -16.07
C ASN A 226 -11.69 19.63 -14.68
N ALA A 227 -10.53 19.41 -14.09
CA ALA A 227 -10.38 18.87 -12.75
C ALA A 227 -10.70 19.92 -11.70
N PHE A 228 -11.95 20.32 -11.56
CA PHE A 228 -12.37 21.19 -10.48
C PHE A 228 -12.56 20.39 -9.20
N ALA A 229 -11.69 20.68 -8.25
CA ALA A 229 -11.89 20.56 -6.80
C ALA A 229 -12.29 19.18 -6.26
N VAL A 230 -11.31 18.44 -5.84
CA VAL A 230 -11.44 17.60 -4.64
C VAL A 230 -11.62 18.55 -3.46
N THR A 231 -12.83 19.00 -3.23
CA THR A 231 -13.19 19.72 -2.03
C THR A 231 -14.43 19.05 -1.44
N TYR A 232 -14.28 18.42 -0.31
CA TYR A 232 -15.31 18.12 0.71
C TYR A 232 -16.60 17.36 0.34
N LEU A 233 -16.74 16.78 -0.83
CA LEU A 233 -17.95 16.08 -1.21
C LEU A 233 -17.67 14.60 -1.53
N GLY A 234 -17.45 13.81 -0.51
CA GLY A 234 -17.58 12.36 -0.58
C GLY A 234 -16.83 11.62 -1.71
N PRO A 235 -16.97 10.30 -1.85
CA PRO A 235 -16.18 9.42 -2.72
C PRO A 235 -16.43 9.61 -4.23
N PHE A 236 -17.04 10.70 -4.67
CA PHE A 236 -17.59 10.85 -6.02
C PHE A 236 -16.82 11.79 -6.93
N ILE A 237 -15.74 12.41 -6.49
CA ILE A 237 -15.07 13.43 -7.29
C ILE A 237 -13.59 13.12 -7.42
N SER A 238 -13.16 12.81 -8.61
CA SER A 238 -11.90 13.32 -9.11
C SER A 238 -11.85 13.15 -10.62
N SER A 239 -11.56 14.23 -11.30
CA SER A 239 -10.86 14.16 -12.56
C SER A 239 -9.56 13.40 -12.29
N VAL A 240 -9.53 12.15 -12.65
CA VAL A 240 -8.29 11.37 -12.64
C VAL A 240 -7.34 12.09 -13.59
N PRO A 241 -6.11 12.39 -13.17
CA PRO A 241 -5.09 12.91 -14.07
C PRO A 241 -4.99 12.01 -15.30
N ASP A 242 -4.58 12.56 -16.43
CA ASP A 242 -4.30 11.79 -17.65
C ASP A 242 -3.02 10.94 -17.42
N ALA A 243 -3.14 10.01 -16.46
CA ALA A 243 -2.05 9.18 -15.99
C ALA A 243 -1.51 8.25 -17.08
N GLU A 244 -2.34 7.98 -18.10
CA GLU A 244 -1.97 7.12 -19.23
C GLU A 244 -0.87 7.76 -20.12
N ARG A 245 -0.84 9.09 -20.21
CA ARG A 245 0.09 9.82 -21.08
C ARG A 245 1.38 10.26 -20.41
N ALA A 246 1.49 10.11 -19.08
CA ALA A 246 2.67 10.56 -18.38
C ALA A 246 3.84 9.60 -18.59
N PRO A 247 5.07 10.13 -18.73
CA PRO A 247 6.26 9.29 -18.84
C PRO A 247 6.37 8.33 -17.67
N ALA A 248 6.70 7.08 -17.95
CA ALA A 248 7.14 6.15 -16.92
C ALA A 248 8.40 6.69 -16.23
N GLY A 249 8.55 6.45 -14.94
CA GLY A 249 9.74 6.82 -14.18
C GLY A 249 9.68 8.17 -13.46
N ILE A 250 8.61 8.96 -13.64
CA ILE A 250 8.35 10.09 -12.74
C ILE A 250 7.50 9.62 -11.55
N LEU A 251 7.74 10.19 -10.37
CA LEU A 251 7.01 9.91 -9.15
C LEU A 251 6.57 11.23 -8.47
N ASN A 252 5.41 11.18 -7.84
CA ASN A 252 4.89 12.30 -7.05
C ASN A 252 4.37 11.79 -5.71
N HIS A 253 5.16 11.96 -4.66
CA HIS A 253 4.84 11.47 -3.33
C HIS A 253 4.57 9.95 -3.30
N PRO A 254 5.55 9.10 -3.65
CA PRO A 254 5.38 7.65 -3.56
C PRO A 254 5.14 7.24 -2.11
N THR A 255 4.16 6.36 -1.89
CA THR A 255 3.71 5.99 -0.55
C THR A 255 4.02 4.54 -0.20
N GLY A 256 3.87 3.63 -1.14
CA GLY A 256 4.10 2.20 -0.97
C GLY A 256 5.06 1.64 -2.00
N VAL A 257 5.76 0.59 -1.64
CA VAL A 257 6.67 -0.14 -2.52
C VAL A 257 6.55 -1.64 -2.26
N ALA A 258 6.65 -2.45 -3.31
CA ALA A 258 6.81 -3.91 -3.22
C ALA A 258 7.82 -4.38 -4.26
N VAL A 259 8.42 -5.53 -4.02
CA VAL A 259 9.36 -6.15 -4.95
C VAL A 259 8.98 -7.60 -5.13
N ASP A 260 8.91 -8.07 -6.38
CA ASP A 260 8.63 -9.46 -6.65
C ASP A 260 9.90 -10.34 -6.73
N PRO A 261 9.76 -11.67 -6.81
CA PRO A 261 10.92 -12.58 -6.89
C PRO A 261 11.82 -12.38 -8.11
N ASP A 262 11.29 -11.78 -9.19
CA ASP A 262 12.05 -11.49 -10.42
C ASP A 262 12.83 -10.17 -10.30
N GLY A 263 12.55 -9.41 -9.23
CA GLY A 263 13.15 -8.12 -8.92
C GLY A 263 12.41 -6.93 -9.53
N ASP A 264 11.21 -7.12 -10.10
CA ASP A 264 10.39 -6.00 -10.54
C ASP A 264 9.87 -5.23 -9.32
N ILE A 265 9.89 -3.90 -9.42
CA ILE A 265 9.61 -2.98 -8.32
C ILE A 265 8.31 -2.25 -8.61
N TYR A 266 7.35 -2.39 -7.72
CA TYR A 266 6.03 -1.78 -7.79
C TYR A 266 5.96 -0.61 -6.84
N VAL A 267 5.56 0.58 -7.33
CA VAL A 267 5.54 1.81 -6.53
C VAL A 267 4.17 2.47 -6.62
N ALA A 268 3.49 2.60 -5.49
CA ALA A 268 2.27 3.37 -5.37
C ALA A 268 2.60 4.87 -5.50
N ASP A 269 2.38 5.43 -6.69
CA ASP A 269 2.64 6.82 -7.05
C ASP A 269 1.41 7.68 -6.69
N TRP A 270 1.28 7.94 -5.39
CA TRP A 270 0.09 8.51 -4.75
C TRP A 270 -0.39 9.80 -5.42
N GLY A 271 0.51 10.77 -5.59
CA GLY A 271 0.16 12.07 -6.14
C GLY A 271 -0.08 12.08 -7.66
N ASN A 272 0.17 10.96 -8.35
CA ASN A 272 -0.11 10.76 -9.78
C ASN A 272 -1.20 9.69 -10.00
N HIS A 273 -1.84 9.18 -8.97
CA HIS A 273 -2.98 8.25 -9.03
C HIS A 273 -2.70 6.97 -9.83
N ARG A 274 -1.53 6.39 -9.71
CA ARG A 274 -1.12 5.20 -10.48
C ARG A 274 -0.18 4.29 -9.71
N LEU A 275 0.02 3.07 -10.21
CA LEU A 275 1.06 2.15 -9.79
C LEU A 275 2.16 2.16 -10.85
N CYS A 276 3.35 2.63 -10.53
CA CYS A 276 4.51 2.56 -11.41
C CYS A 276 5.25 1.25 -11.24
N ILE A 277 5.76 0.68 -12.33
CA ILE A 277 6.52 -0.57 -12.37
C ILE A 277 7.90 -0.30 -12.95
N PHE A 278 8.93 -0.75 -12.24
CA PHE A 278 10.33 -0.62 -12.63
C PHE A 278 10.97 -2.02 -12.66
N ASP A 279 12.01 -2.19 -13.47
CA ASP A 279 12.83 -3.39 -13.44
C ASP A 279 13.79 -3.37 -12.23
N LYS A 280 14.51 -4.48 -12.03
CA LYS A 280 15.49 -4.66 -10.94
C LYS A 280 16.62 -3.61 -10.92
N ASP A 281 16.87 -2.95 -12.05
CA ASP A 281 17.91 -1.93 -12.23
C ASP A 281 17.32 -0.50 -12.07
N GLY A 282 16.04 -0.40 -11.63
CA GLY A 282 15.34 0.87 -11.41
C GLY A 282 14.90 1.58 -12.69
N LYS A 283 14.94 0.90 -13.84
CA LYS A 283 14.46 1.44 -15.10
C LYS A 283 12.94 1.30 -15.19
N ALA A 284 12.27 2.39 -15.49
CA ALA A 284 10.83 2.38 -15.63
C ALA A 284 10.37 1.48 -16.79
N LEU A 285 9.42 0.60 -16.51
CA LEU A 285 8.80 -0.30 -17.46
C LEU A 285 7.46 0.26 -17.94
N THR A 286 6.51 0.40 -17.04
CA THR A 286 5.14 0.85 -17.31
C THR A 286 4.48 1.37 -16.04
N HIS A 287 3.19 1.68 -16.14
CA HIS A 287 2.33 1.99 -15.00
C HIS A 287 0.93 1.44 -15.23
N LEU A 288 0.22 1.17 -14.14
CA LEU A 288 -1.20 0.79 -14.13
C LEU A 288 -1.98 1.94 -13.52
N VAL A 289 -3.15 2.22 -14.09
CA VAL A 289 -3.98 3.40 -13.73
C VAL A 289 -5.26 3.02 -12.99
N GLY A 290 -5.50 1.73 -12.79
CA GLY A 290 -6.72 1.21 -12.18
C GLY A 290 -7.78 0.83 -13.23
N ASP A 291 -8.38 -0.37 -13.06
CA ASP A 291 -9.24 -0.98 -14.06
C ASP A 291 -10.46 -1.67 -13.43
N ALA A 292 -10.91 -1.23 -12.25
CA ALA A 292 -11.99 -1.86 -11.48
C ALA A 292 -13.37 -1.68 -12.14
N GLN A 293 -13.53 -2.25 -13.33
CA GLN A 293 -14.76 -2.18 -14.13
C GLN A 293 -15.92 -2.99 -13.54
N VAL A 294 -15.59 -4.02 -12.76
CA VAL A 294 -16.55 -4.87 -12.08
C VAL A 294 -16.53 -4.56 -10.59
N MET A 295 -17.72 -4.43 -10.02
CA MET A 295 -17.87 -4.18 -8.60
C MET A 295 -17.47 -5.41 -7.80
N SER A 296 -16.86 -5.20 -6.63
CA SER A 296 -16.55 -6.27 -5.67
C SER A 296 -17.83 -6.91 -5.12
N LYS A 297 -17.73 -8.12 -4.62
CA LYS A 297 -18.83 -8.81 -3.91
C LYS A 297 -19.39 -7.96 -2.78
N TRP A 298 -18.53 -7.38 -1.94
CA TRP A 298 -18.98 -6.53 -0.83
C TRP A 298 -19.64 -5.24 -1.30
N GLY A 299 -19.18 -4.66 -2.41
CA GLY A 299 -19.81 -3.51 -3.06
C GLY A 299 -21.20 -3.86 -3.59
N GLN A 300 -21.34 -4.98 -4.28
CA GLN A 300 -22.61 -5.46 -4.80
C GLN A 300 -23.62 -5.72 -3.68
N GLN A 301 -23.20 -6.36 -2.59
CA GLN A 301 -24.06 -6.57 -1.42
C GLN A 301 -24.63 -5.27 -0.85
N SER A 302 -23.84 -4.17 -0.87
CA SER A 302 -24.31 -2.86 -0.40
C SER A 302 -25.36 -2.26 -1.32
N ILE A 303 -25.20 -2.43 -2.64
CA ILE A 303 -26.16 -1.95 -3.63
C ILE A 303 -27.46 -2.76 -3.56
N ASP A 304 -27.36 -4.08 -3.40
CA ASP A 304 -28.52 -4.96 -3.31
C ASP A 304 -29.34 -4.66 -2.05
N ALA A 305 -28.66 -4.27 -0.96
CA ALA A 305 -29.32 -3.88 0.29
C ALA A 305 -29.94 -2.48 0.24
N ASN A 306 -29.58 -1.62 -0.74
CA ASN A 306 -30.06 -0.24 -0.82
C ASN A 306 -30.38 0.16 -2.28
N PRO A 307 -31.65 0.09 -2.71
CA PRO A 307 -32.07 0.45 -4.07
C PRO A 307 -31.72 1.88 -4.52
N ASP A 308 -31.57 2.82 -3.59
CA ASP A 308 -31.23 4.19 -3.94
C ASP A 308 -29.74 4.32 -4.33
N MET A 309 -28.86 3.46 -3.80
CA MET A 309 -27.48 3.37 -4.26
C MET A 309 -27.40 2.89 -5.71
N MET A 310 -28.23 1.94 -6.12
CA MET A 310 -28.31 1.49 -7.52
C MET A 310 -28.79 2.62 -8.43
N LYS A 311 -29.78 3.43 -8.02
CA LYS A 311 -30.24 4.58 -8.77
C LYS A 311 -29.13 5.63 -8.92
N ALA A 312 -28.38 5.89 -7.85
CA ALA A 312 -27.23 6.81 -7.86
C ALA A 312 -26.14 6.30 -8.81
N TYR A 313 -25.79 5.02 -8.73
CA TYR A 313 -24.79 4.40 -9.62
C TYR A 313 -25.16 4.52 -11.11
N ARG A 314 -26.43 4.26 -11.47
CA ARG A 314 -26.92 4.39 -12.84
C ARG A 314 -26.93 5.83 -13.38
N ARG A 315 -26.86 6.84 -12.53
CA ARG A 315 -26.79 8.27 -12.89
C ARG A 315 -25.37 8.78 -13.14
N VAL A 316 -24.35 7.96 -12.86
CA VAL A 316 -22.96 8.35 -13.12
C VAL A 316 -22.73 8.43 -14.62
N GLN A 317 -22.39 9.64 -15.10
CA GLN A 317 -22.20 9.89 -16.53
C GLN A 317 -20.91 9.29 -17.09
N ASN A 318 -19.86 9.22 -16.28
CA ASN A 318 -18.58 8.64 -16.67
C ASN A 318 -18.12 7.62 -15.63
N LEU A 319 -18.40 6.35 -15.90
CA LEU A 319 -18.01 5.23 -15.03
C LEU A 319 -16.51 4.98 -15.04
N GLU A 320 -15.79 5.35 -16.10
CA GLU A 320 -14.35 5.12 -16.21
C GLU A 320 -13.59 5.78 -15.04
N GLN A 321 -13.99 6.98 -14.63
CA GLN A 321 -13.38 7.64 -13.47
C GLN A 321 -13.51 6.84 -12.18
N LEU A 322 -14.56 6.02 -12.05
CA LEU A 322 -14.76 5.16 -10.88
C LEU A 322 -13.83 3.93 -10.90
N TRP A 323 -13.36 3.51 -12.06
CA TRP A 323 -12.49 2.34 -12.22
C TRP A 323 -11.04 2.65 -11.87
N ARG A 324 -10.60 3.89 -12.12
CA ARG A 324 -9.22 4.35 -11.95
C ARG A 324 -8.81 4.41 -10.48
N PHE A 325 -7.52 4.32 -10.22
CA PHE A 325 -6.98 4.57 -8.89
C PHE A 325 -7.25 6.00 -8.41
N CYS A 326 -7.52 6.13 -7.12
CA CYS A 326 -7.63 7.43 -6.46
C CYS A 326 -6.76 7.43 -5.20
N PHE A 327 -5.59 8.03 -5.29
CA PHE A 327 -4.57 8.05 -4.24
C PHE A 327 -4.21 6.64 -3.74
N PRO A 328 -3.60 5.79 -4.60
CA PRO A 328 -3.12 4.48 -4.16
C PRO A 328 -2.04 4.65 -3.10
N THR A 329 -2.16 3.94 -1.98
CA THR A 329 -1.28 4.13 -0.82
C THR A 329 -0.30 3.00 -0.60
N ALA A 330 -0.67 1.78 -0.94
CA ALA A 330 0.15 0.60 -0.73
C ALA A 330 0.06 -0.38 -1.89
N VAL A 331 1.07 -1.21 -2.00
CA VAL A 331 1.11 -2.35 -2.90
C VAL A 331 1.82 -3.51 -2.20
N VAL A 332 1.33 -4.72 -2.43
CA VAL A 332 2.01 -5.97 -2.05
C VAL A 332 1.98 -6.94 -3.24
N PHE A 333 3.00 -7.76 -3.34
CA PHE A 333 3.07 -8.83 -4.33
C PHE A 333 2.96 -10.19 -3.63
N ASN A 334 1.98 -11.00 -4.02
CA ASN A 334 1.82 -12.34 -3.50
C ASN A 334 2.55 -13.36 -4.42
N PRO A 335 3.69 -13.90 -4.00
CA PRO A 335 4.49 -14.80 -4.85
C PRO A 335 3.86 -16.19 -5.02
N LYS A 336 2.85 -16.56 -4.22
CA LYS A 336 2.13 -17.84 -4.34
C LYS A 336 1.11 -17.82 -5.48
N THR A 337 0.55 -16.64 -5.78
CA THR A 337 -0.55 -16.47 -6.75
C THR A 337 -0.20 -15.51 -7.89
N ASP A 338 1.00 -14.91 -7.86
CA ASP A 338 1.45 -13.85 -8.78
C ASP A 338 0.53 -12.62 -8.80
N GLN A 339 -0.15 -12.37 -7.67
CA GLN A 339 -1.06 -11.23 -7.53
C GLN A 339 -0.33 -9.99 -7.06
N ILE A 340 -0.60 -8.88 -7.74
CA ILE A 340 -0.26 -7.52 -7.32
C ILE A 340 -1.51 -6.93 -6.70
N ILE A 341 -1.48 -6.64 -5.41
CA ILE A 341 -2.63 -6.13 -4.65
C ILE A 341 -2.34 -4.67 -4.31
N VAL A 342 -3.19 -3.76 -4.76
CA VAL A 342 -3.01 -2.32 -4.63
C VAL A 342 -4.13 -1.72 -3.77
N ALA A 343 -3.76 -1.00 -2.71
CA ALA A 343 -4.71 -0.25 -1.90
C ALA A 343 -5.11 1.05 -2.61
N ASP A 344 -6.36 1.10 -3.09
CA ASP A 344 -6.98 2.27 -3.71
C ASP A 344 -7.73 3.06 -2.64
N SER A 345 -6.97 3.88 -1.88
CA SER A 345 -7.37 4.40 -0.57
C SER A 345 -8.65 5.21 -0.61
N GLN A 346 -8.75 6.21 -1.47
CA GLN A 346 -9.93 7.08 -1.57
C GLN A 346 -11.15 6.37 -2.14
N ARG A 347 -10.97 5.21 -2.76
CA ARG A 347 -12.05 4.35 -3.26
C ARG A 347 -12.45 3.27 -2.26
N ASN A 348 -11.76 3.19 -1.10
CA ASN A 348 -12.03 2.19 -0.06
C ASN A 348 -12.06 0.76 -0.58
N ARG A 349 -11.08 0.42 -1.44
CA ARG A 349 -10.99 -0.90 -2.09
C ARG A 349 -9.54 -1.31 -2.32
N LEU A 350 -9.37 -2.58 -2.64
CA LEU A 350 -8.15 -3.12 -3.22
C LEU A 350 -8.41 -3.44 -4.69
N GLN A 351 -7.45 -3.19 -5.56
CA GLN A 351 -7.46 -3.66 -6.94
C GLN A 351 -6.38 -4.72 -7.12
N ILE A 352 -6.75 -5.83 -7.72
CA ILE A 352 -5.92 -7.01 -7.87
C ILE A 352 -5.57 -7.19 -9.35
N TYR A 353 -4.27 -7.26 -9.62
CA TYR A 353 -3.71 -7.62 -10.92
C TYR A 353 -2.95 -8.94 -10.79
N LYS A 354 -2.79 -9.66 -11.89
CA LYS A 354 -1.98 -10.87 -11.98
C LYS A 354 -0.82 -10.62 -12.93
N LYS A 355 0.40 -10.88 -12.46
CA LYS A 355 1.59 -10.95 -13.32
C LYS A 355 1.58 -12.27 -14.06
N MET A 356 1.60 -12.24 -15.39
CA MET A 356 1.63 -13.42 -16.24
C MET A 356 3.07 -13.86 -16.42
N ARG A 357 3.43 -15.05 -15.92
CA ARG A 357 4.79 -15.59 -16.03
C ARG A 357 5.07 -16.29 -17.36
N ASP A 358 4.03 -16.89 -17.95
CA ASP A 358 4.13 -17.66 -19.19
C ASP A 358 3.85 -16.83 -20.44
N TYR A 359 3.98 -15.50 -20.29
CA TYR A 359 3.76 -14.60 -21.41
C TYR A 359 4.89 -14.72 -22.43
N VAL A 360 4.54 -15.14 -23.63
CA VAL A 360 5.42 -15.14 -24.80
C VAL A 360 5.13 -13.88 -25.60
N ASP A 361 6.15 -13.04 -25.78
CA ASP A 361 6.05 -11.86 -26.66
C ASP A 361 5.51 -12.27 -28.02
N PHE A 362 4.46 -11.62 -28.47
CA PHE A 362 3.93 -11.82 -29.81
C PHE A 362 5.03 -11.43 -30.80
N GLN A 363 5.68 -12.42 -31.41
CA GLN A 363 6.59 -12.12 -32.49
C GLN A 363 5.72 -11.62 -33.64
N ALA A 364 5.76 -10.32 -33.88
CA ALA A 364 5.15 -9.71 -35.07
C ALA A 364 5.93 -10.12 -36.32
N ASN A 365 5.77 -11.39 -36.71
CA ASN A 365 6.13 -11.93 -38.00
C ASN A 365 4.82 -12.15 -38.80
N LEU A 366 4.07 -11.09 -38.94
CA LEU A 366 2.96 -11.01 -39.92
C LEU A 366 3.18 -9.81 -40.83
#